data_d96282e933722185221add2fb6466341
#
_entry.id   d96282e933722185221add2fb6466341
#
_cell.length_a   1.000
_cell.length_b   1.000
_cell.length_c   1.000
_cell.angle_alpha   90.00
_cell.angle_beta   90.00
_cell.angle_gamma   90.00
#
_symmetry.space_group_name_H-M   'P 1'
#
loop_
_entity.id
_entity.type
_entity.pdbx_description
1 polymer ?
#
loop_
_entity_poly.entity_id
_entity_poly.type
_entity_poly.pdbx_seq_one_letter_code
_entity_poly.pdbx_strand_id
1 'polypeptide(L)'
;VATAARSGVVCAVNYGYTGYPLVRHMRSMVARGDLGKIRLIVVEFSHGFHANAADADNPRMRWRYDPAQAGISGQFADCGIHALHMASYVSGQNAKELAADFVSTIASRSLEDDAMVNVRMDGGTRVRLWTSSVAVGSFHGLNIRVFGEKGGLRWAQQWPDQLNWTPVNGRTEVIE
;
A
#
# COMPACT_ATOMS: atom_id res chain seq x y z
N VAL A 1 -4.93 -16.08 -15.56
CA VAL A 1 -5.52 -15.19 -16.58
C VAL A 1 -5.95 -15.97 -17.79
N ALA A 2 -5.04 -16.67 -18.51
CA ALA A 2 -5.37 -17.40 -19.73
C ALA A 2 -6.45 -18.49 -19.53
N THR A 3 -6.42 -19.21 -18.41
CA THR A 3 -7.45 -20.22 -18.07
C THR A 3 -8.82 -19.59 -17.88
N ALA A 4 -8.90 -18.50 -17.13
CA ALA A 4 -10.15 -17.76 -16.91
C ALA A 4 -10.74 -17.24 -18.24
N ALA A 5 -9.90 -16.68 -19.10
CA ALA A 5 -10.32 -16.20 -20.42
C ALA A 5 -10.90 -17.33 -21.29
N ARG A 6 -10.26 -18.52 -21.29
CA ARG A 6 -10.77 -19.70 -22.04
C ARG A 6 -12.06 -20.28 -21.46
N SER A 7 -12.23 -20.17 -20.15
CA SER A 7 -13.40 -20.75 -19.46
C SER A 7 -14.61 -19.80 -19.43
N GLY A 8 -14.46 -18.55 -19.88
CA GLY A 8 -15.52 -17.55 -19.86
C GLY A 8 -15.97 -17.13 -18.45
N VAL A 9 -15.17 -17.43 -17.42
CA VAL A 9 -15.51 -17.10 -16.03
C VAL A 9 -14.97 -15.73 -15.66
N VAL A 10 -15.68 -15.03 -14.75
CA VAL A 10 -15.18 -13.79 -14.16
C VAL A 10 -14.04 -14.09 -13.20
N CYS A 11 -12.89 -13.47 -13.42
CA CYS A 11 -11.74 -13.55 -12.54
C CYS A 11 -11.41 -12.14 -12.04
N ALA A 12 -11.50 -11.94 -10.74
CA ALA A 12 -11.24 -10.64 -10.11
C ALA A 12 -10.25 -10.76 -8.97
N VAL A 13 -9.35 -9.77 -8.85
CA VAL A 13 -8.47 -9.60 -7.70
C VAL A 13 -9.09 -8.58 -6.75
N ASN A 14 -9.25 -8.97 -5.49
CA ASN A 14 -9.89 -8.11 -4.50
C ASN A 14 -8.88 -7.15 -3.85
N TYR A 15 -8.96 -5.87 -4.21
CA TYR A 15 -8.26 -4.78 -3.54
C TYR A 15 -9.18 -4.08 -2.52
N GLY A 16 -9.59 -4.80 -1.48
CA GLY A 16 -10.64 -4.41 -0.54
C GLY A 16 -10.42 -3.07 0.17
N TYR A 17 -9.17 -2.63 0.35
CA TYR A 17 -8.86 -1.37 1.04
C TYR A 17 -9.39 -0.12 0.35
N THR A 18 -9.57 -0.14 -0.96
CA THR A 18 -10.20 0.98 -1.70
C THR A 18 -11.72 1.02 -1.56
N GLY A 19 -12.30 0.02 -0.89
CA GLY A 19 -13.71 -0.03 -0.53
C GLY A 19 -14.11 0.87 0.63
N TYR A 20 -13.17 1.30 1.47
CA TYR A 20 -13.47 2.19 2.60
C TYR A 20 -14.09 3.51 2.13
N PRO A 21 -15.18 3.98 2.76
CA PRO A 21 -15.89 5.20 2.34
C PRO A 21 -14.97 6.42 2.28
N LEU A 22 -14.13 6.64 3.29
CA LEU A 22 -13.24 7.80 3.33
C LEU A 22 -12.07 7.69 2.35
N VAL A 23 -11.65 6.50 1.93
CA VAL A 23 -10.70 6.33 0.82
C VAL A 23 -11.34 6.73 -0.52
N ARG A 24 -12.60 6.38 -0.73
CA ARG A 24 -13.38 6.83 -1.89
C ARG A 24 -13.58 8.34 -1.87
N HIS A 25 -13.84 8.91 -0.70
CA HIS A 25 -13.95 10.35 -0.52
C HIS A 25 -12.63 11.06 -0.83
N MET A 26 -11.51 10.54 -0.32
CA MET A 26 -10.15 11.03 -0.64
C MET A 26 -9.91 11.06 -2.15
N ARG A 27 -10.23 9.97 -2.88
CA ARG A 27 -10.15 9.93 -4.34
C ARG A 27 -11.01 11.02 -4.98
N SER A 28 -12.24 11.23 -4.50
CA SER A 28 -13.14 12.26 -5.01
C SER A 28 -12.56 13.66 -4.80
N MET A 29 -11.98 13.96 -3.65
CA MET A 29 -11.31 15.24 -3.37
C MET A 29 -10.14 15.49 -4.33
N VAL A 30 -9.32 14.45 -4.56
CA VAL A 30 -8.22 14.54 -5.54
C VAL A 30 -8.75 14.81 -6.95
N ALA A 31 -9.78 14.08 -7.38
CA ALA A 31 -10.37 14.23 -8.71
C ALA A 31 -11.03 15.59 -8.93
N ARG A 32 -11.62 16.20 -7.91
CA ARG A 32 -12.17 17.56 -7.98
C ARG A 32 -11.11 18.66 -7.96
N GLY A 33 -9.83 18.31 -7.68
CA GLY A 33 -8.74 19.27 -7.59
C GLY A 33 -8.69 20.05 -6.27
N ASP A 34 -9.32 19.55 -5.21
CA ASP A 34 -9.30 20.17 -3.89
C ASP A 34 -7.87 20.34 -3.36
N LEU A 35 -6.98 19.39 -3.67
CA LEU A 35 -5.57 19.41 -3.31
C LEU A 35 -4.68 20.17 -4.30
N GLY A 36 -5.19 20.58 -5.45
CA GLY A 36 -4.37 21.04 -6.58
C GLY A 36 -3.56 19.87 -7.18
N LYS A 37 -2.45 20.15 -7.84
CA LYS A 37 -1.57 19.12 -8.38
C LYS A 37 -0.95 18.31 -7.25
N ILE A 38 -1.08 16.99 -7.32
CA ILE A 38 -0.45 16.09 -6.33
C ILE A 38 1.06 16.06 -6.57
N ARG A 39 1.82 16.32 -5.54
CA ARG A 39 3.29 16.34 -5.55
C ARG A 39 3.90 15.03 -5.07
N LEU A 40 3.37 14.53 -3.94
CA LEU A 40 3.93 13.39 -3.22
C LEU A 40 2.82 12.58 -2.56
N ILE A 41 2.97 11.26 -2.59
CA ILE A 41 2.21 10.32 -1.78
C ILE A 41 3.20 9.52 -0.95
N VAL A 42 2.92 9.37 0.35
CA VAL A 42 3.59 8.43 1.23
C VAL A 42 2.57 7.40 1.64
N VAL A 43 2.86 6.14 1.35
CA VAL A 43 1.96 5.02 1.65
C VAL A 43 2.75 3.90 2.30
N GLU A 44 2.16 3.28 3.32
CA GLU A 44 2.81 2.21 4.05
C GLU A 44 1.82 1.12 4.43
N PHE A 45 2.29 -0.12 4.43
CA PHE A 45 1.59 -1.26 4.96
C PHE A 45 2.57 -2.11 5.74
N SER A 46 2.66 -1.90 7.05
CA SER A 46 3.63 -2.54 7.92
C SER A 46 2.97 -3.24 9.09
N HIS A 47 3.58 -4.32 9.54
CA HIS A 47 3.21 -5.08 10.73
C HIS A 47 4.41 -5.88 11.25
N GLY A 48 4.29 -6.45 12.46
CA GLY A 48 5.33 -7.28 13.07
C GLY A 48 4.97 -8.76 13.17
N PHE A 49 3.95 -9.24 12.44
CA PHE A 49 3.43 -10.59 12.61
C PHE A 49 4.39 -11.71 12.21
N HIS A 50 5.37 -11.41 11.39
CA HIS A 50 6.36 -12.37 10.89
C HIS A 50 7.77 -12.05 11.39
N ALA A 51 7.90 -11.32 12.49
CA ALA A 51 9.20 -10.96 13.07
C ALA A 51 9.94 -12.14 13.72
N ASN A 52 9.23 -13.24 14.01
CA ASN A 52 9.86 -14.42 14.58
C ASN A 52 10.36 -15.36 13.49
N ALA A 53 11.66 -15.70 13.50
CA ALA A 53 12.24 -16.64 12.55
C ALA A 53 11.57 -18.03 12.60
N ALA A 54 11.12 -18.47 13.77
CA ALA A 54 10.41 -19.75 13.96
C ALA A 54 9.04 -19.83 13.26
N ASP A 55 8.51 -18.73 12.74
CA ASP A 55 7.26 -18.77 11.97
C ASP A 55 7.35 -19.63 10.72
N ALA A 56 8.57 -19.79 10.16
CA ALA A 56 8.82 -20.66 9.02
C ALA A 56 8.59 -22.16 9.34
N ASP A 57 8.68 -22.54 10.61
CA ASP A 57 8.43 -23.93 11.05
C ASP A 57 6.93 -24.20 11.25
N ASN A 58 6.10 -23.16 11.29
CA ASN A 58 4.66 -23.29 11.42
C ASN A 58 4.03 -23.85 10.13
N PRO A 59 3.38 -25.05 10.15
CA PRO A 59 2.81 -25.66 8.95
C PRO A 59 1.77 -24.80 8.22
N ARG A 60 1.09 -23.87 8.95
CA ARG A 60 0.08 -22.96 8.37
C ARG A 60 0.69 -21.76 7.66
N MET A 61 1.96 -21.45 7.96
CA MET A 61 2.61 -20.23 7.48
C MET A 61 3.79 -20.48 6.56
N ARG A 62 4.45 -21.66 6.66
CA ARG A 62 5.67 -22.00 5.92
C ARG A 62 5.59 -21.79 4.41
N TRP A 63 4.40 -21.92 3.83
CA TRP A 63 4.19 -21.68 2.39
C TRP A 63 4.53 -20.25 1.97
N ARG A 64 4.39 -19.27 2.89
CA ARG A 64 4.71 -17.86 2.65
C ARG A 64 6.21 -17.61 2.49
N TYR A 65 7.04 -18.50 3.03
CA TYR A 65 8.49 -18.39 3.02
C TYR A 65 9.15 -19.29 1.96
N ASP A 66 8.35 -20.10 1.27
CA ASP A 66 8.79 -20.99 0.20
C ASP A 66 8.53 -20.35 -1.17
N PRO A 67 9.58 -19.93 -1.92
CA PRO A 67 9.40 -19.31 -3.24
C PRO A 67 8.65 -20.20 -4.24
N ALA A 68 8.69 -21.52 -4.08
CA ALA A 68 7.95 -22.44 -4.95
C ALA A 68 6.44 -22.37 -4.76
N GLN A 69 5.98 -21.91 -3.60
CA GLN A 69 4.57 -21.78 -3.24
C GLN A 69 4.11 -20.32 -3.24
N ALA A 70 4.87 -19.43 -2.64
CA ALA A 70 4.54 -18.01 -2.54
C ALA A 70 4.84 -17.23 -3.83
N GLY A 71 5.77 -17.70 -4.66
CA GLY A 71 6.25 -17.00 -5.85
C GLY A 71 7.53 -16.21 -5.59
N ILE A 72 7.77 -15.18 -6.40
CA ILE A 72 9.05 -14.46 -6.45
C ILE A 72 9.19 -13.33 -5.41
N SER A 73 8.16 -13.06 -4.63
CA SER A 73 8.12 -11.94 -3.67
C SER A 73 7.27 -12.35 -2.47
N GLY A 74 7.69 -11.95 -1.29
CA GLY A 74 7.03 -12.20 -0.02
C GLY A 74 6.12 -11.06 0.41
N GLN A 75 6.65 -10.17 1.24
CA GLN A 75 5.89 -9.08 1.86
C GLN A 75 5.34 -8.07 0.84
N PHE A 76 6.08 -7.78 -0.23
CA PHE A 76 5.59 -6.84 -1.23
C PHE A 76 4.41 -7.42 -2.03
N ALA A 77 4.46 -8.69 -2.41
CA ALA A 77 3.36 -9.35 -3.12
C ALA A 77 2.11 -9.50 -2.25
N ASP A 78 2.25 -9.62 -0.94
CA ASP A 78 1.13 -9.73 0.02
C ASP A 78 0.56 -8.34 0.39
N CYS A 79 1.36 -7.48 0.99
CA CYS A 79 0.93 -6.19 1.53
C CYS A 79 1.33 -4.98 0.67
N GLY A 80 2.54 -4.99 0.10
CA GLY A 80 3.05 -3.87 -0.70
C GLY A 80 2.22 -3.56 -1.93
N ILE A 81 1.67 -4.58 -2.57
CA ILE A 81 0.78 -4.42 -3.73
C ILE A 81 -0.50 -3.65 -3.39
N HIS A 82 -1.03 -3.82 -2.18
CA HIS A 82 -2.19 -3.06 -1.71
C HIS A 82 -1.83 -1.58 -1.49
N ALA A 83 -0.64 -1.31 -0.97
CA ALA A 83 -0.14 0.06 -0.82
C ALA A 83 0.06 0.75 -2.17
N LEU A 84 0.65 0.05 -3.15
CA LEU A 84 0.81 0.56 -4.51
C LEU A 84 -0.55 0.81 -5.18
N HIS A 85 -1.48 -0.14 -5.06
CA HIS A 85 -2.83 0.00 -5.59
C HIS A 85 -3.57 1.20 -4.95
N MET A 86 -3.43 1.39 -3.63
CA MET A 86 -4.02 2.53 -2.93
C MET A 86 -3.51 3.87 -3.48
N ALA A 87 -2.19 4.00 -3.69
CA ALA A 87 -1.61 5.21 -4.26
C ALA A 87 -2.13 5.49 -5.68
N SER A 88 -2.21 4.46 -6.52
CA SER A 88 -2.77 4.56 -7.88
C SER A 88 -4.25 4.92 -7.86
N TYR A 89 -5.03 4.26 -7.01
CA TYR A 89 -6.47 4.48 -6.89
C TYR A 89 -6.78 5.92 -6.46
N VAL A 90 -6.11 6.41 -5.42
CA VAL A 90 -6.36 7.75 -4.88
C VAL A 90 -5.90 8.84 -5.84
N SER A 91 -4.73 8.68 -6.46
CA SER A 91 -4.20 9.68 -7.38
C SER A 91 -4.85 9.64 -8.77
N GLY A 92 -5.48 8.53 -9.15
CA GLY A 92 -5.95 8.31 -10.52
C GLY A 92 -4.82 8.13 -11.53
N GLN A 93 -3.60 7.85 -11.10
CA GLN A 93 -2.39 7.73 -11.91
C GLN A 93 -1.83 6.31 -11.84
N ASN A 94 -1.10 5.90 -12.88
CA ASN A 94 -0.44 4.60 -12.95
C ASN A 94 1.05 4.73 -12.67
N ALA A 95 1.64 3.67 -12.10
CA ALA A 95 3.09 3.58 -11.95
C ALA A 95 3.76 3.55 -13.33
N LYS A 96 4.74 4.43 -13.56
CA LYS A 96 5.50 4.54 -14.81
C LYS A 96 6.92 3.99 -14.65
N GLU A 97 7.56 4.37 -13.57
CA GLU A 97 8.93 3.96 -13.24
C GLU A 97 9.01 3.67 -11.75
N LEU A 98 9.82 2.71 -11.37
CA LEU A 98 10.08 2.41 -9.97
C LEU A 98 11.56 2.07 -9.74
N ALA A 99 11.99 2.32 -8.50
CA ALA A 99 13.23 1.80 -7.92
C ALA A 99 12.87 1.19 -6.56
N ALA A 100 13.34 -0.02 -6.32
CA ALA A 100 12.99 -0.78 -5.13
C ALA A 100 14.22 -1.31 -4.42
N ASP A 101 14.15 -1.35 -3.10
CA ASP A 101 15.07 -2.04 -2.21
C ASP A 101 14.25 -3.10 -1.46
N PHE A 102 14.54 -4.37 -1.74
CA PHE A 102 13.90 -5.54 -1.14
C PHE A 102 14.93 -6.27 -0.31
N VAL A 103 14.63 -6.46 0.97
CA VAL A 103 15.54 -7.11 1.90
C VAL A 103 14.85 -8.21 2.69
N SER A 104 15.56 -9.31 2.90
CA SER A 104 15.21 -10.30 3.90
C SER A 104 16.06 -10.01 5.15
N THR A 105 15.44 -9.45 6.18
CA THR A 105 16.12 -9.10 7.44
C THR A 105 16.33 -10.32 8.33
N ILE A 106 15.53 -11.38 8.12
CA ILE A 106 15.68 -12.67 8.81
C ILE A 106 16.48 -13.60 7.91
N ALA A 107 17.71 -13.90 8.29
CA ALA A 107 18.70 -14.61 7.48
C ALA A 107 18.26 -15.99 6.95
N SER A 108 17.29 -16.64 7.60
CA SER A 108 16.75 -17.94 7.16
C SER A 108 15.70 -17.84 6.05
N ARG A 109 15.29 -16.63 5.65
CA ARG A 109 14.26 -16.40 4.63
C ARG A 109 14.86 -16.09 3.28
N SER A 110 14.31 -16.66 2.24
CA SER A 110 14.69 -16.42 0.85
C SER A 110 13.84 -15.37 0.12
N LEU A 111 12.68 -15.03 0.70
CA LEU A 111 11.82 -13.94 0.21
C LEU A 111 11.93 -12.74 1.15
N GLU A 112 11.75 -11.55 0.61
CA GLU A 112 11.82 -10.31 1.38
C GLU A 112 10.72 -10.23 2.43
N ASP A 113 11.07 -9.67 3.57
CA ASP A 113 10.19 -9.36 4.69
C ASP A 113 10.07 -7.83 4.93
N ASP A 114 10.89 -7.06 4.23
CA ASP A 114 10.85 -5.59 4.19
C ASP A 114 11.12 -5.08 2.77
N ALA A 115 10.43 -4.02 2.37
CA ALA A 115 10.64 -3.40 1.07
C ALA A 115 10.36 -1.90 1.09
N MET A 116 11.28 -1.14 0.49
CA MET A 116 11.09 0.28 0.18
C MET A 116 11.02 0.48 -1.33
N VAL A 117 9.99 1.18 -1.80
CA VAL A 117 9.79 1.43 -3.22
C VAL A 117 9.53 2.91 -3.49
N ASN A 118 10.33 3.47 -4.38
CA ASN A 118 10.13 4.80 -4.93
C ASN A 118 9.46 4.68 -6.30
N VAL A 119 8.30 5.31 -6.48
CA VAL A 119 7.56 5.25 -7.74
C VAL A 119 7.42 6.65 -8.33
N ARG A 120 7.56 6.73 -9.66
CA ARG A 120 7.12 7.87 -10.48
C ARG A 120 5.85 7.48 -11.18
N MET A 121 4.80 8.25 -10.95
CA MET A 121 3.52 8.05 -11.62
C MET A 121 3.52 8.74 -12.98
N ASP A 122 2.67 8.30 -13.89
CA ASP A 122 2.53 8.87 -15.25
C ASP A 122 2.08 10.34 -15.24
N GLY A 123 1.28 10.77 -14.26
CA GLY A 123 0.91 12.17 -14.01
C GLY A 123 1.97 13.00 -13.28
N GLY A 124 3.16 12.43 -13.01
CA GLY A 124 4.29 13.13 -12.38
C GLY A 124 4.32 13.10 -10.85
N THR A 125 3.32 12.53 -10.20
CA THR A 125 3.33 12.33 -8.73
C THR A 125 4.47 11.39 -8.33
N ARG A 126 5.10 11.69 -7.20
CA ARG A 126 6.10 10.80 -6.57
C ARG A 126 5.43 10.01 -5.48
N VAL A 127 5.75 8.71 -5.40
CA VAL A 127 5.28 7.85 -4.30
C VAL A 127 6.48 7.32 -3.53
N ARG A 128 6.36 7.32 -2.21
CA ARG A 128 7.22 6.62 -1.26
C ARG A 128 6.38 5.53 -0.63
N LEU A 129 6.75 4.28 -0.90
CA LEU A 129 6.06 3.12 -0.38
C LEU A 129 7.00 2.35 0.53
N TRP A 130 6.51 2.00 1.70
CA TRP A 130 7.16 1.08 2.62
C TRP A 130 6.21 -0.05 3.01
N THR A 131 6.72 -1.27 3.01
CA THR A 131 5.99 -2.44 3.52
C THR A 131 6.95 -3.34 4.29
N SER A 132 6.49 -3.84 5.44
CA SER A 132 7.29 -4.68 6.31
C SER A 132 6.43 -5.67 7.07
N SER A 133 6.90 -6.89 7.22
CA SER A 133 6.27 -7.91 8.07
C SER A 133 7.01 -8.12 9.39
N VAL A 134 8.11 -7.42 9.58
CA VAL A 134 8.98 -7.53 10.77
C VAL A 134 8.99 -6.25 11.64
N ALA A 135 8.19 -5.27 11.29
CA ALA A 135 8.08 -4.00 12.00
C ALA A 135 7.27 -4.15 13.30
N VAL A 136 7.88 -4.78 14.31
CA VAL A 136 7.24 -5.01 15.62
C VAL A 136 6.81 -3.69 16.25
N GLY A 137 5.56 -3.65 16.72
CA GLY A 137 4.96 -2.43 17.29
C GLY A 137 4.21 -1.57 16.27
N SER A 138 4.39 -1.82 14.97
CA SER A 138 3.53 -1.21 13.96
C SER A 138 2.13 -1.80 14.05
N PHE A 139 1.12 -0.94 14.00
CA PHE A 139 -0.25 -1.37 13.91
C PHE A 139 -0.51 -1.94 12.51
N HIS A 140 -0.99 -3.18 12.42
CA HIS A 140 -1.32 -3.80 11.14
C HIS A 140 -2.35 -2.98 10.39
N GLY A 141 -1.97 -2.47 9.25
CA GLY A 141 -2.88 -1.72 8.41
C GLY A 141 -2.18 -0.79 7.44
N LEU A 142 -2.99 -0.34 6.50
CA LEU A 142 -2.58 0.55 5.44
C LEU A 142 -2.74 2.02 5.87
N ASN A 143 -1.69 2.80 5.68
CA ASN A 143 -1.67 4.24 5.93
C ASN A 143 -1.31 4.97 4.64
N ILE A 144 -1.99 6.08 4.36
CA ILE A 144 -1.68 6.92 3.21
C ILE A 144 -1.71 8.40 3.57
N ARG A 145 -0.72 9.14 3.05
CA ARG A 145 -0.64 10.60 3.11
C ARG A 145 -0.48 11.13 1.69
N VAL A 146 -1.30 12.08 1.31
CA VAL A 146 -1.30 12.70 -0.02
C VAL A 146 -1.00 14.18 0.12
N PHE A 147 -0.02 14.69 -0.60
CA PHE A 147 0.44 16.07 -0.51
C PHE A 147 0.29 16.75 -1.87
N GLY A 148 -0.58 17.75 -1.93
CA GLY A 148 -0.83 18.55 -3.10
C GLY A 148 -0.37 20.00 -2.94
N GLU A 149 -0.69 20.83 -3.93
CA GLU A 149 -0.34 22.27 -3.93
C GLU A 149 -1.19 23.07 -2.96
N LYS A 150 -2.45 22.67 -2.76
CA LYS A 150 -3.44 23.39 -1.94
C LYS A 150 -3.64 22.79 -0.55
N GLY A 151 -3.12 21.59 -0.30
CA GLY A 151 -3.27 20.92 0.99
C GLY A 151 -2.88 19.45 0.96
N GLY A 152 -3.13 18.76 2.07
CA GLY A 152 -2.81 17.36 2.26
C GLY A 152 -3.93 16.57 2.91
N LEU A 153 -3.95 15.27 2.62
CA LEU A 153 -4.86 14.31 3.22
C LEU A 153 -4.07 13.22 3.95
N ARG A 154 -4.62 12.74 5.05
CA ARG A 154 -4.11 11.56 5.75
C ARG A 154 -5.25 10.65 6.14
N TRP A 155 -5.12 9.37 5.80
CA TRP A 155 -6.00 8.30 6.23
C TRP A 155 -5.19 7.13 6.76
N ALA A 156 -5.71 6.46 7.78
CA ALA A 156 -5.10 5.27 8.37
C ALA A 156 -6.19 4.23 8.62
N GLN A 157 -5.94 2.98 8.24
CA GLN A 157 -6.87 1.88 8.46
C GLN A 157 -7.19 1.64 9.95
N GLN A 158 -6.29 2.03 10.84
CA GLN A 158 -6.49 1.96 12.29
C GLN A 158 -7.70 2.81 12.75
N TRP A 159 -7.98 3.91 12.06
CA TRP A 159 -9.14 4.78 12.28
C TRP A 159 -9.84 5.02 10.95
N PRO A 160 -10.57 4.00 10.45
CA PRO A 160 -11.05 4.01 9.08
C PRO A 160 -12.13 5.07 8.81
N ASP A 161 -12.78 5.53 9.87
CA ASP A 161 -13.83 6.55 9.84
C ASP A 161 -13.30 7.97 10.02
N GLN A 162 -11.97 8.18 9.90
CA GLN A 162 -11.34 9.49 10.03
C GLN A 162 -10.44 9.78 8.83
N LEU A 163 -10.72 10.89 8.16
CA LEU A 163 -9.87 11.47 7.12
C LEU A 163 -9.44 12.87 7.55
N ASN A 164 -8.14 13.05 7.75
CA ASN A 164 -7.61 14.37 8.08
C ASN A 164 -7.36 15.16 6.79
N TRP A 165 -7.96 16.33 6.70
CA TRP A 165 -7.73 17.32 5.64
C TRP A 165 -7.01 18.53 6.23
N THR A 166 -5.91 18.96 5.61
CA THR A 166 -5.15 20.12 6.02
C THR A 166 -4.92 21.04 4.80
N PRO A 167 -5.64 22.16 4.67
CA PRO A 167 -5.37 23.14 3.61
C PRO A 167 -4.05 23.87 3.88
N VAL A 168 -3.40 24.34 2.82
CA VAL A 168 -2.20 25.16 2.96
C VAL A 168 -2.54 26.40 3.79
N ASN A 169 -1.73 26.68 4.81
CA ASN A 169 -1.92 27.77 5.79
C ASN A 169 -3.20 27.64 6.65
N GLY A 170 -3.88 26.49 6.63
CA GLY A 170 -5.08 26.23 7.44
C GLY A 170 -4.82 25.26 8.59
N ARG A 171 -5.87 24.99 9.35
CA ARG A 171 -5.88 23.98 10.40
C ARG A 171 -6.33 22.63 9.83
N THR A 172 -5.90 21.56 10.47
CA THR A 172 -6.39 20.22 10.14
C THR A 172 -7.85 20.08 10.59
N GLU A 173 -8.67 19.60 9.69
CA GLU A 173 -10.05 19.20 9.91
C GLU A 173 -10.14 17.68 9.83
N VAL A 174 -10.97 17.08 10.68
CA VAL A 174 -11.29 15.64 10.64
C VAL A 174 -12.63 15.48 9.95
N ILE A 175 -12.65 14.73 8.88
CA ILE A 175 -13.87 14.33 8.14
C ILE A 175 -14.22 12.91 8.63
N GLU A 176 -15.45 12.71 9.05
CA GLU A 176 -16.01 11.45 9.55
C GLU A 176 -17.13 10.92 8.65
#